data_551d744b8b942bf53e16d4dc345b4547
#
_entry.id   551d744b8b942bf53e16d4dc345b4547
#
_cell.length_a   1.000
_cell.length_b   1.000
_cell.length_c   1.000
_cell.angle_alpha   90.00
_cell.angle_beta   90.00
_cell.angle_gamma   90.00
#
_symmetry.space_group_name_H-M   'P 1'
#
loop_
_entity.id
_entity.type
_entity.pdbx_description
1 polymer ?
#
loop_
_entity_poly.entity_id
_entity_poly.type
_entity_poly.pdbx_seq_one_letter_code
_entity_poly.pdbx_strand_id
1 'polypeptide(L)'
;MDLRERPNTLARLLSIVGHPAVVMPVAALIASSAHANTQLILQAFGLFALCALLVMSYSVFKTKRGDWEHVDASNKNERAELNRIVTLALLLISVVLYFAGANKGVVVALGLSACIVAAGHVLRNIAKPSLHVAFGVFAALITWPNMIAAIVMLALASAVAWSRLKLERHTQLDVYIGALLGIVAGIIYQVSLR
;
A
#
# COMPACT_ATOMS: atom_id res chain seq x y z
N MET A 1 23.60 -9.52 30.89
CA MET A 1 22.21 -9.45 30.41
C MET A 1 22.20 -8.32 29.36
N ASP A 2 22.28 -8.71 28.06
CA ASP A 2 22.56 -7.78 26.97
C ASP A 2 21.30 -6.96 26.66
N LEU A 3 21.37 -5.65 26.85
CA LEU A 3 20.27 -4.70 26.61
C LEU A 3 19.95 -4.48 25.11
N ARG A 4 20.64 -5.21 24.21
CA ARG A 4 20.52 -5.05 22.76
C ARG A 4 19.33 -5.78 22.11
N GLU A 5 18.61 -6.64 22.83
CA GLU A 5 17.58 -7.50 22.26
C GLU A 5 16.14 -7.22 22.72
N ARG A 6 15.81 -6.00 23.12
CA ARG A 6 14.36 -5.72 23.23
C ARG A 6 13.81 -5.61 21.80
N PRO A 7 12.96 -6.58 21.36
CA PRO A 7 12.32 -6.46 20.06
C PRO A 7 11.59 -5.13 20.04
N ASN A 8 11.83 -4.33 19.00
CA ASN A 8 11.23 -3.00 18.85
C ASN A 8 9.72 -3.16 18.59
N THR A 9 8.97 -3.58 19.61
CA THR A 9 7.55 -3.96 19.55
C THR A 9 6.72 -2.83 18.93
N LEU A 10 7.01 -1.58 19.32
CA LEU A 10 6.35 -0.42 18.75
C LEU A 10 6.59 -0.30 17.23
N ALA A 11 7.85 -0.45 16.80
CA ALA A 11 8.16 -0.39 15.36
C ALA A 11 7.48 -1.53 14.58
N ARG A 12 7.41 -2.73 15.15
CA ARG A 12 6.68 -3.86 14.52
C ARG A 12 5.19 -3.58 14.44
N LEU A 13 4.57 -3.08 15.50
CA LEU A 13 3.14 -2.72 15.51
C LEU A 13 2.84 -1.64 14.47
N LEU A 14 3.63 -0.58 14.41
CA LEU A 14 3.49 0.47 13.39
C LEU A 14 3.63 -0.07 11.97
N SER A 15 4.56 -1.00 11.74
CA SER A 15 4.73 -1.64 10.44
C SER A 15 3.52 -2.51 10.05
N ILE A 16 2.88 -3.17 11.01
CA ILE A 16 1.67 -3.99 10.77
C ILE A 16 0.45 -3.09 10.52
N VAL A 17 0.21 -2.09 11.37
CA VAL A 17 -0.91 -1.16 11.22
C VAL A 17 -0.78 -0.35 9.94
N GLY A 18 0.44 0.08 9.59
CA GLY A 18 0.72 0.79 8.35
C GLY A 18 0.93 -0.10 7.12
N HIS A 19 0.59 -1.38 7.20
CA HIS A 19 0.68 -2.26 6.04
C HIS A 19 -0.29 -1.83 4.94
N PRO A 20 0.10 -1.83 3.65
CA PRO A 20 -0.78 -1.47 2.54
C PRO A 20 -2.14 -2.19 2.56
N ALA A 21 -2.16 -3.46 2.98
CA ALA A 21 -3.37 -4.26 3.14
C ALA A 21 -4.34 -3.74 4.22
N VAL A 22 -3.89 -2.88 5.12
CA VAL A 22 -4.73 -2.22 6.15
C VAL A 22 -5.05 -0.79 5.72
N VAL A 23 -4.03 -0.04 5.33
CA VAL A 23 -4.13 1.40 5.06
C VAL A 23 -5.02 1.69 3.85
N MET A 24 -4.92 0.90 2.77
CA MET A 24 -5.69 1.15 1.54
C MET A 24 -7.20 0.89 1.69
N PRO A 25 -7.67 -0.22 2.29
CA PRO A 25 -9.10 -0.36 2.60
C PRO A 25 -9.64 0.76 3.49
N VAL A 26 -8.89 1.17 4.51
CA VAL A 26 -9.30 2.28 5.39
C VAL A 26 -9.38 3.61 4.62
N ALA A 27 -8.40 3.90 3.78
CA ALA A 27 -8.43 5.10 2.94
C ALA A 27 -9.62 5.08 1.95
N ALA A 28 -9.90 3.93 1.34
CA ALA A 28 -11.05 3.75 0.45
C ALA A 28 -12.38 3.96 1.19
N LEU A 29 -12.50 3.46 2.42
CA LEU A 29 -13.66 3.69 3.28
C LEU A 29 -13.87 5.19 3.56
N ILE A 30 -12.81 5.89 3.97
CA ILE A 30 -12.87 7.32 4.31
C ILE A 30 -13.19 8.16 3.05
N ALA A 31 -12.51 7.91 1.93
CA ALA A 31 -12.72 8.66 0.70
C ALA A 31 -14.14 8.48 0.15
N SER A 32 -14.67 7.26 0.19
CA SER A 32 -16.03 6.98 -0.29
C SER A 32 -17.11 7.48 0.66
N SER A 33 -16.84 7.65 1.95
CA SER A 33 -17.82 8.16 2.92
C SER A 33 -18.27 9.60 2.61
N ALA A 34 -17.43 10.38 1.93
CA ALA A 34 -17.78 11.75 1.48
C ALA A 34 -18.95 11.77 0.49
N HIS A 35 -19.28 10.67 -0.16
CA HIS A 35 -20.36 10.58 -1.16
C HIS A 35 -21.73 10.23 -0.56
N ALA A 36 -21.83 10.02 0.76
CA ALA A 36 -23.06 9.63 1.47
C ALA A 36 -23.82 8.43 0.84
N ASN A 37 -23.10 7.58 0.08
CA ASN A 37 -23.63 6.41 -0.59
C ASN A 37 -23.07 5.14 0.07
N THR A 38 -23.88 4.52 0.92
CA THR A 38 -23.48 3.30 1.65
C THR A 38 -23.04 2.17 0.73
N GLN A 39 -23.67 2.01 -0.44
CA GLN A 39 -23.32 0.96 -1.39
C GLN A 39 -21.92 1.21 -1.96
N LEU A 40 -21.59 2.44 -2.35
CA LEU A 40 -20.27 2.81 -2.83
C LEU A 40 -19.19 2.60 -1.74
N ILE A 41 -19.51 2.97 -0.49
CA ILE A 41 -18.61 2.77 0.64
C ILE A 41 -18.29 1.29 0.82
N LEU A 42 -19.30 0.44 0.87
CA LEU A 42 -19.13 -1.01 1.04
C LEU A 42 -18.39 -1.65 -0.15
N GLN A 43 -18.70 -1.22 -1.37
CA GLN A 43 -18.02 -1.71 -2.57
C GLN A 43 -16.54 -1.31 -2.58
N ALA A 44 -16.23 -0.05 -2.33
CA ALA A 44 -14.84 0.43 -2.31
C ALA A 44 -14.02 -0.24 -1.21
N PHE A 45 -14.52 -0.24 0.04
CA PHE A 45 -13.85 -0.92 1.15
C PHE A 45 -13.70 -2.42 0.89
N GLY A 46 -14.78 -3.10 0.51
CA GLY A 46 -14.81 -4.54 0.28
C GLY A 46 -13.84 -4.96 -0.82
N LEU A 47 -13.74 -4.20 -1.90
CA LEU A 47 -12.83 -4.48 -3.00
C LEU A 47 -11.36 -4.37 -2.58
N PHE A 48 -10.98 -3.27 -1.90
CA PHE A 48 -9.60 -3.12 -1.41
C PHE A 48 -9.27 -4.15 -0.33
N ALA A 49 -10.21 -4.48 0.56
CA ALA A 49 -10.04 -5.52 1.56
C ALA A 49 -9.88 -6.91 0.91
N LEU A 50 -10.66 -7.21 -0.13
CA LEU A 50 -10.53 -8.46 -0.89
C LEU A 50 -9.17 -8.56 -1.59
N CYS A 51 -8.73 -7.50 -2.26
CA CYS A 51 -7.40 -7.45 -2.87
C CYS A 51 -6.30 -7.69 -1.83
N ALA A 52 -6.40 -7.04 -0.68
CA ALA A 52 -5.46 -7.21 0.42
C ALA A 52 -5.45 -8.66 0.94
N LEU A 53 -6.64 -9.26 1.13
CA LEU A 53 -6.79 -10.65 1.56
C LEU A 53 -6.18 -11.63 0.56
N LEU A 54 -6.40 -11.42 -0.74
CA LEU A 54 -5.85 -12.28 -1.79
C LEU A 54 -4.31 -12.22 -1.81
N VAL A 55 -3.74 -11.02 -1.71
CA VAL A 55 -2.28 -10.83 -1.65
C VAL A 55 -1.69 -11.50 -0.42
N MET A 56 -2.29 -11.30 0.75
CA MET A 56 -1.84 -11.93 2.00
C MET A 56 -1.98 -13.45 1.96
N SER A 57 -3.09 -13.97 1.44
CA SER A 57 -3.31 -15.40 1.29
C SER A 57 -2.29 -16.04 0.36
N TYR A 58 -1.96 -15.37 -0.77
CA TYR A 58 -0.92 -15.80 -1.68
C TYR A 58 0.46 -15.86 -0.98
N SER A 59 0.83 -14.81 -0.26
CA SER A 59 2.10 -14.76 0.48
C SER A 59 2.20 -15.86 1.54
N VAL A 60 1.13 -16.07 2.31
CA VAL A 60 1.05 -17.15 3.31
C VAL A 60 1.14 -18.53 2.65
N PHE A 61 0.47 -18.74 1.52
CA PHE A 61 0.51 -19.99 0.77
C PHE A 61 1.94 -20.29 0.29
N LYS A 62 2.65 -19.32 -0.30
CA LYS A 62 4.03 -19.46 -0.77
C LYS A 62 4.99 -19.77 0.38
N THR A 63 4.82 -19.11 1.52
CA THR A 63 5.64 -19.37 2.72
C THR A 63 5.38 -20.76 3.29
N LYS A 64 4.10 -21.20 3.38
CA LYS A 64 3.76 -22.54 3.88
C LYS A 64 4.26 -23.67 2.99
N ARG A 65 4.40 -23.42 1.68
CA ARG A 65 5.00 -24.39 0.75
C ARG A 65 6.52 -24.46 0.82
N GLY A 66 7.16 -23.54 1.54
CA GLY A 66 8.61 -23.41 1.58
C GLY A 66 9.21 -22.72 0.36
N ASP A 67 8.38 -22.17 -0.54
CA ASP A 67 8.86 -21.41 -1.71
C ASP A 67 9.44 -20.05 -1.29
N TRP A 68 8.97 -19.47 -0.18
CA TRP A 68 9.40 -18.21 0.39
C TRP A 68 9.82 -18.36 1.85
N GLU A 69 10.84 -17.60 2.25
CA GLU A 69 11.33 -17.58 3.64
C GLU A 69 10.36 -16.85 4.58
N HIS A 70 9.73 -15.77 4.10
CA HIS A 70 8.85 -14.93 4.92
C HIS A 70 7.62 -14.45 4.14
N VAL A 71 6.51 -14.28 4.88
CA VAL A 71 5.23 -13.78 4.33
C VAL A 71 5.36 -12.39 3.69
N ASP A 72 6.27 -11.56 4.15
CA ASP A 72 6.51 -10.21 3.61
C ASP A 72 7.49 -10.17 2.42
N ALA A 73 7.78 -11.31 1.81
CA ALA A 73 8.66 -11.46 0.64
C ALA A 73 9.98 -10.68 0.82
N SER A 74 10.74 -11.02 1.85
CA SER A 74 11.95 -10.29 2.24
C SER A 74 13.09 -10.43 1.22
N ASN A 75 13.14 -11.57 0.54
CA ASN A 75 14.11 -11.87 -0.52
C ASN A 75 13.82 -11.07 -1.80
N LYS A 76 14.88 -10.70 -2.55
CA LYS A 76 14.76 -9.91 -3.78
C LYS A 76 13.92 -10.62 -4.85
N ASN A 77 14.06 -11.93 -5.00
CA ASN A 77 13.34 -12.71 -5.99
C ASN A 77 11.87 -12.89 -5.60
N GLU A 78 11.59 -13.24 -4.35
CA GLU A 78 10.24 -13.37 -3.81
C GLU A 78 9.46 -12.06 -3.99
N ARG A 79 10.09 -10.93 -3.65
CA ARG A 79 9.50 -9.60 -3.83
C ARG A 79 9.27 -9.24 -5.29
N ALA A 80 10.17 -9.65 -6.20
CA ALA A 80 10.00 -9.43 -7.63
C ALA A 80 8.82 -10.26 -8.18
N GLU A 81 8.64 -11.49 -7.70
CA GLU A 81 7.49 -12.34 -8.02
C GLU A 81 6.19 -11.72 -7.50
N LEU A 82 6.15 -11.36 -6.21
CA LEU A 82 4.98 -10.73 -5.59
C LEU A 82 4.58 -9.45 -6.32
N ASN A 83 5.52 -8.56 -6.55
CA ASN A 83 5.25 -7.28 -7.20
C ASN A 83 4.69 -7.47 -8.63
N ARG A 84 5.19 -8.44 -9.40
CA ARG A 84 4.64 -8.74 -10.74
C ARG A 84 3.20 -9.21 -10.65
N ILE A 85 2.92 -10.18 -9.79
CA ILE A 85 1.57 -10.75 -9.63
C ILE A 85 0.60 -9.68 -9.15
N VAL A 86 0.97 -8.91 -8.12
CA VAL A 86 0.12 -7.85 -7.56
C VAL A 86 -0.13 -6.76 -8.61
N THR A 87 0.91 -6.35 -9.36
CA THR A 87 0.76 -5.36 -10.44
C THR A 87 -0.25 -5.83 -11.48
N LEU A 88 -0.09 -7.06 -11.98
CA LEU A 88 -0.99 -7.61 -13.02
C LEU A 88 -2.41 -7.77 -12.50
N ALA A 89 -2.58 -8.26 -11.27
CA ALA A 89 -3.89 -8.43 -10.66
C ALA A 89 -4.61 -7.09 -10.47
N LEU A 90 -3.93 -6.08 -9.92
CA LEU A 90 -4.52 -4.75 -9.71
C LEU A 90 -4.85 -4.06 -11.03
N LEU A 91 -3.99 -4.17 -12.05
CA LEU A 91 -4.26 -3.64 -13.39
C LEU A 91 -5.48 -4.33 -14.01
N LEU A 92 -5.53 -5.65 -13.99
CA LEU A 92 -6.66 -6.40 -14.54
C LEU A 92 -7.98 -6.00 -13.86
N ILE A 93 -7.99 -5.95 -12.53
CA ILE A 93 -9.17 -5.54 -11.76
C ILE A 93 -9.57 -4.10 -12.12
N SER A 94 -8.60 -3.17 -12.20
CA SER A 94 -8.87 -1.77 -12.57
C SER A 94 -9.49 -1.67 -13.97
N VAL A 95 -8.96 -2.41 -14.96
CA VAL A 95 -9.48 -2.44 -16.32
C VAL A 95 -10.89 -3.04 -16.40
N VAL A 96 -11.12 -4.17 -15.72
CA VAL A 96 -12.45 -4.81 -15.66
C VAL A 96 -13.48 -3.86 -15.04
N LEU A 97 -13.12 -3.20 -13.95
CA LEU A 97 -14.00 -2.25 -13.28
C LEU A 97 -14.27 -0.99 -14.13
N TYR A 98 -13.30 -0.53 -14.89
CA TYR A 98 -13.48 0.58 -15.83
C TYR A 98 -14.57 0.24 -16.87
N PHE A 99 -14.47 -0.93 -17.53
CA PHE A 99 -15.47 -1.37 -18.50
C PHE A 99 -16.83 -1.75 -17.88
N ALA A 100 -16.84 -2.12 -16.61
CA ALA A 100 -18.08 -2.36 -15.84
C ALA A 100 -18.76 -1.06 -15.38
N GLY A 101 -18.20 0.12 -15.67
CA GLY A 101 -18.77 1.40 -15.26
C GLY A 101 -18.67 1.68 -13.75
N ALA A 102 -17.69 1.09 -13.07
CA ALA A 102 -17.49 1.31 -11.65
C ALA A 102 -17.08 2.76 -11.34
N ASN A 103 -17.16 3.14 -10.07
CA ASN A 103 -16.78 4.49 -9.63
C ASN A 103 -15.36 4.85 -10.07
N LYS A 104 -15.20 6.00 -10.73
CA LYS A 104 -13.93 6.49 -11.27
C LYS A 104 -12.83 6.55 -10.23
N GLY A 105 -13.14 7.00 -8.99
CA GLY A 105 -12.15 7.08 -7.91
C GLY A 105 -11.59 5.70 -7.54
N VAL A 106 -12.44 4.67 -7.48
CA VAL A 106 -12.02 3.30 -7.19
C VAL A 106 -11.12 2.75 -8.31
N VAL A 107 -11.53 2.93 -9.55
CA VAL A 107 -10.76 2.48 -10.74
C VAL A 107 -9.39 3.13 -10.77
N VAL A 108 -9.33 4.46 -10.63
CA VAL A 108 -8.07 5.22 -10.65
C VAL A 108 -7.18 4.84 -9.46
N ALA A 109 -7.74 4.67 -8.25
CA ALA A 109 -6.97 4.28 -7.08
C ALA A 109 -6.32 2.90 -7.25
N LEU A 110 -7.03 1.92 -7.82
CA LEU A 110 -6.49 0.58 -8.11
C LEU A 110 -5.39 0.63 -9.19
N GLY A 111 -5.63 1.36 -10.28
CA GLY A 111 -4.64 1.54 -11.34
C GLY A 111 -3.35 2.19 -10.82
N LEU A 112 -3.47 3.25 -10.02
CA LEU A 112 -2.30 3.90 -9.40
C LEU A 112 -1.62 3.02 -8.36
N SER A 113 -2.37 2.21 -7.61
CA SER A 113 -1.79 1.19 -6.73
C SER A 113 -0.93 0.19 -7.51
N ALA A 114 -1.41 -0.26 -8.67
CA ALA A 114 -0.62 -1.10 -9.58
C ALA A 114 0.65 -0.39 -10.05
N CYS A 115 0.56 0.91 -10.42
CA CYS A 115 1.72 1.71 -10.84
C CYS A 115 2.77 1.85 -9.72
N ILE A 116 2.34 2.05 -8.47
CA ILE A 116 3.26 2.11 -7.30
C ILE A 116 4.02 0.78 -7.16
N VAL A 117 3.31 -0.36 -7.23
CA VAL A 117 3.94 -1.69 -7.12
C VAL A 117 4.85 -1.97 -8.30
N ALA A 118 4.43 -1.62 -9.52
CA ALA A 118 5.23 -1.74 -10.74
C ALA A 118 6.52 -0.92 -10.65
N ALA A 119 6.44 0.33 -10.18
CA ALA A 119 7.62 1.17 -9.95
C ALA A 119 8.59 0.51 -8.95
N GLY A 120 8.09 -0.08 -7.86
CA GLY A 120 8.89 -0.85 -6.93
C GLY A 120 9.57 -2.06 -7.57
N HIS A 121 8.92 -2.70 -8.56
CA HIS A 121 9.52 -3.79 -9.33
C HIS A 121 10.60 -3.30 -10.31
N VAL A 122 10.34 -2.23 -11.05
CA VAL A 122 11.27 -1.66 -12.04
C VAL A 122 12.54 -1.14 -11.35
N LEU A 123 12.39 -0.42 -10.24
CA LEU A 123 13.50 0.18 -9.50
C LEU A 123 14.32 -0.82 -8.67
N ARG A 124 13.93 -2.09 -8.60
CA ARG A 124 14.54 -3.11 -7.71
C ARG A 124 16.04 -3.31 -7.84
N ASN A 125 16.64 -2.89 -8.95
CA ASN A 125 18.09 -2.99 -9.18
C ASN A 125 18.85 -1.73 -8.73
N ILE A 126 18.15 -0.62 -8.51
CA ILE A 126 18.72 0.69 -8.12
C ILE A 126 18.44 0.95 -6.64
N ALA A 127 17.21 0.72 -6.22
CA ALA A 127 16.74 0.94 -4.86
C ALA A 127 15.64 -0.07 -4.51
N LYS A 128 15.33 -0.16 -3.22
CA LYS A 128 14.24 -0.97 -2.68
C LYS A 128 13.12 -0.05 -2.13
N PRO A 129 12.33 0.64 -2.99
CA PRO A 129 11.34 1.60 -2.50
C PRO A 129 10.44 1.01 -1.42
N SER A 130 10.20 1.76 -0.36
CA SER A 130 9.31 1.32 0.70
C SER A 130 7.86 1.43 0.27
N LEU A 131 7.24 0.31 -0.15
CA LEU A 131 5.83 0.29 -0.53
C LEU A 131 4.91 0.66 0.66
N HIS A 132 5.29 0.35 1.89
CA HIS A 132 4.54 0.77 3.08
C HIS A 132 4.43 2.30 3.16
N VAL A 133 5.54 3.00 2.94
CA VAL A 133 5.55 4.46 2.95
C VAL A 133 4.82 5.02 1.74
N ALA A 134 5.03 4.44 0.55
CA ALA A 134 4.35 4.86 -0.67
C ALA A 134 2.83 4.79 -0.53
N PHE A 135 2.31 3.67 -0.07
CA PHE A 135 0.87 3.49 0.13
C PHE A 135 0.33 4.33 1.30
N GLY A 136 1.11 4.56 2.37
CA GLY A 136 0.72 5.45 3.45
C GLY A 136 0.53 6.90 3.00
N VAL A 137 1.48 7.41 2.20
CA VAL A 137 1.39 8.76 1.60
C VAL A 137 0.27 8.83 0.56
N PHE A 138 0.14 7.82 -0.28
CA PHE A 138 -0.95 7.74 -1.26
C PHE A 138 -2.32 7.74 -0.58
N ALA A 139 -2.50 6.96 0.49
CA ALA A 139 -3.71 6.93 1.29
C ALA A 139 -4.06 8.31 1.89
N ALA A 140 -3.06 9.03 2.41
CA ALA A 140 -3.26 10.39 2.90
C ALA A 140 -3.82 11.32 1.81
N LEU A 141 -3.31 11.23 0.58
CA LEU A 141 -3.76 12.04 -0.53
C LEU A 141 -5.12 11.60 -1.09
N ILE A 142 -5.44 10.29 -1.07
CA ILE A 142 -6.78 9.80 -1.43
C ILE A 142 -7.86 10.33 -0.48
N THR A 143 -7.56 10.44 0.81
CA THR A 143 -8.52 10.90 1.80
C THR A 143 -8.80 12.41 1.75
N TRP A 144 -8.01 13.17 0.99
CA TRP A 144 -8.32 14.57 0.70
C TRP A 144 -9.67 14.68 -0.07
N PRO A 145 -10.57 15.66 0.23
CA PRO A 145 -10.38 16.86 1.03
C PRO A 145 -10.65 16.70 2.54
N ASN A 146 -10.87 15.51 3.08
CA ASN A 146 -10.97 15.34 4.52
C ASN A 146 -9.61 15.61 5.19
N MET A 147 -9.40 16.86 5.60
CA MET A 147 -8.14 17.35 6.18
C MET A 147 -7.69 16.51 7.38
N ILE A 148 -8.61 16.19 8.28
CA ILE A 148 -8.30 15.43 9.50
C ILE A 148 -7.80 14.04 9.13
N ALA A 149 -8.50 13.33 8.25
CA ALA A 149 -8.09 12.02 7.79
C ALA A 149 -6.74 12.07 7.05
N ALA A 150 -6.54 13.05 6.18
CA ALA A 150 -5.28 13.20 5.45
C ALA A 150 -4.09 13.44 6.41
N ILE A 151 -4.26 14.29 7.43
CA ILE A 151 -3.22 14.55 8.44
C ILE A 151 -2.94 13.29 9.25
N VAL A 152 -3.96 12.56 9.70
CA VAL A 152 -3.80 11.30 10.47
C VAL A 152 -3.09 10.24 9.64
N MET A 153 -3.47 10.08 8.36
CA MET A 153 -2.81 9.14 7.45
C MET A 153 -1.36 9.54 7.17
N LEU A 154 -1.06 10.82 7.03
CA LEU A 154 0.30 11.30 6.84
C LEU A 154 1.16 11.09 8.09
N ALA A 155 0.60 11.33 9.28
CA ALA A 155 1.27 11.03 10.55
C ALA A 155 1.57 9.54 10.69
N LEU A 156 0.61 8.68 10.32
CA LEU A 156 0.82 7.22 10.28
C LEU A 156 1.91 6.85 9.27
N ALA A 157 1.90 7.42 8.06
CA ALA A 157 2.94 7.18 7.05
C ALA A 157 4.33 7.57 7.56
N SER A 158 4.44 8.67 8.29
CA SER A 158 5.70 9.13 8.92
C SER A 158 6.15 8.17 10.03
N ALA A 159 5.24 7.70 10.87
CA ALA A 159 5.53 6.69 11.88
C ALA A 159 5.96 5.35 11.27
N VAL A 160 5.35 4.97 10.15
CA VAL A 160 5.74 3.78 9.36
C VAL A 160 7.14 3.97 8.77
N ALA A 161 7.44 5.14 8.20
CA ALA A 161 8.78 5.45 7.69
C ALA A 161 9.85 5.27 8.76
N TRP A 162 9.63 5.85 9.95
CA TRP A 162 10.49 5.63 11.11
C TRP A 162 10.61 4.15 11.47
N SER A 163 9.50 3.42 11.51
CA SER A 163 9.47 1.98 11.79
C SER A 163 10.32 1.18 10.81
N ARG A 164 10.23 1.48 9.49
CA ARG A 164 10.98 0.78 8.45
C ARG A 164 12.49 1.00 8.55
N LEU A 165 12.91 2.22 8.94
CA LEU A 165 14.31 2.55 9.23
C LEU A 165 14.78 1.86 10.52
N LYS A 166 13.99 1.92 11.59
CA LYS A 166 14.33 1.34 12.89
C LYS A 166 14.43 -0.19 12.86
N LEU A 167 13.65 -0.84 12.01
CA LEU A 167 13.71 -2.29 11.80
C LEU A 167 14.76 -2.69 10.76
N GLU A 168 15.56 -1.75 10.26
CA GLU A 168 16.60 -1.97 9.24
C GLU A 168 16.09 -2.65 7.96
N ARG A 169 14.77 -2.49 7.68
CA ARG A 169 14.12 -3.07 6.51
C ARG A 169 14.34 -2.26 5.24
N HIS A 170 14.62 -0.96 5.39
CA HIS A 170 14.82 0.01 4.31
C HIS A 170 15.90 1.03 4.69
N THR A 171 16.58 1.58 3.69
CA THR A 171 17.45 2.74 3.81
C THR A 171 16.64 4.04 3.75
N GLN A 172 17.26 5.17 4.09
CA GLN A 172 16.62 6.48 3.92
C GLN A 172 16.22 6.73 2.46
N LEU A 173 17.07 6.34 1.51
CA LEU A 173 16.79 6.47 0.08
C LEU A 173 15.53 5.69 -0.31
N ASP A 174 15.36 4.48 0.19
CA ASP A 174 14.17 3.64 -0.08
C ASP A 174 12.88 4.29 0.44
N VAL A 175 12.96 4.95 1.61
CA VAL A 175 11.86 5.69 2.23
C VAL A 175 11.52 6.93 1.40
N TYR A 176 12.52 7.72 0.98
CA TYR A 176 12.30 8.91 0.15
C TYR A 176 11.69 8.57 -1.20
N ILE A 177 12.21 7.54 -1.88
CA ILE A 177 11.64 7.10 -3.16
C ILE A 177 10.20 6.59 -2.95
N GLY A 178 9.95 5.83 -1.88
CA GLY A 178 8.60 5.41 -1.52
C GLY A 178 7.65 6.59 -1.32
N ALA A 179 8.05 7.60 -0.54
CA ALA A 179 7.26 8.80 -0.33
C ALA A 179 6.97 9.55 -1.64
N LEU A 180 7.98 9.70 -2.51
CA LEU A 180 7.83 10.34 -3.82
C LEU A 180 6.82 9.60 -4.70
N LEU A 181 6.89 8.27 -4.76
CA LEU A 181 5.91 7.45 -5.50
C LEU A 181 4.49 7.67 -4.99
N GLY A 182 4.32 7.71 -3.65
CA GLY A 182 3.02 7.99 -3.04
C GLY A 182 2.49 9.38 -3.35
N ILE A 183 3.36 10.41 -3.33
CA ILE A 183 3.00 11.80 -3.67
C ILE A 183 2.57 11.90 -5.13
N VAL A 184 3.37 11.36 -6.06
CA VAL A 184 3.06 11.39 -7.50
C VAL A 184 1.73 10.70 -7.78
N ALA A 185 1.53 9.50 -7.24
CA ALA A 185 0.26 8.78 -7.39
C ALA A 185 -0.92 9.58 -6.80
N GLY A 186 -0.75 10.17 -5.62
CA GLY A 186 -1.80 10.96 -4.99
C GLY A 186 -2.16 12.22 -5.77
N ILE A 187 -1.17 12.92 -6.33
CA ILE A 187 -1.42 14.09 -7.20
C ILE A 187 -2.19 13.66 -8.46
N ILE A 188 -1.75 12.58 -9.12
CA ILE A 188 -2.44 12.05 -10.31
C ILE A 188 -3.88 11.67 -9.95
N TYR A 189 -4.10 11.03 -8.80
CA TYR A 189 -5.44 10.70 -8.33
C TYR A 189 -6.32 11.94 -8.21
N GLN A 190 -5.85 12.98 -7.51
CA GLN A 190 -6.62 14.22 -7.30
C GLN A 190 -6.91 14.96 -8.60
N VAL A 191 -5.94 15.01 -9.53
CA VAL A 191 -6.12 15.64 -10.85
C VAL A 191 -7.10 14.82 -11.71
N SER A 192 -7.06 13.51 -11.64
CA SER A 192 -7.95 12.63 -12.41
C SER A 192 -9.41 12.73 -12.01
N LEU A 193 -9.72 13.16 -10.77
CA LEU A 193 -11.09 13.26 -10.28
C LEU A 193 -11.74 14.65 -10.45
N ARG A 194 -10.96 15.62 -10.85
CA ARG A 194 -11.46 16.95 -11.24
C ARG A 194 -12.05 16.92 -12.64
#